data_50a6e992af51b10475c0eec109f132d6
#
_entry.id   50a6e992af51b10475c0eec109f132d6
#
_cell.length_a   1.000
_cell.length_b   1.000
_cell.length_c   1.000
_cell.angle_alpha   90.00
_cell.angle_beta   90.00
_cell.angle_gamma   90.00
#
_symmetry.space_group_name_H-M   'P 1'
#
loop_
_entity.id
_entity.type
_entity.pdbx_description
1 polymer ?
#
loop_
_entity_poly.entity_id
_entity_poly.type
_entity_poly.pdbx_seq_one_letter_code
_entity_poly.pdbx_strand_id
1 'polypeptide(L)' 'MTTVKQEIERLFLESQKNPHIVQTYFEYYYTLLDHSDLTLDEFYKLYPQYDVEKTESLYWKQFMQQWKETWKQEKI' A
#
# COMPACT_ATOMS: atom_id res chain seq x y z
N MET A 1 9.92 -5.20 10.79
CA MET A 1 9.49 -3.87 10.31
C MET A 1 9.33 -3.91 8.80
N THR A 2 8.19 -3.45 8.29
CA THR A 2 7.92 -3.51 6.85
C THR A 2 8.56 -2.34 6.14
N THR A 3 9.27 -2.64 5.04
CA THR A 3 9.89 -1.60 4.20
C THR A 3 9.00 -1.31 2.99
N VAL A 4 9.25 -0.17 2.36
CA VAL A 4 8.56 0.19 1.11
C VAL A 4 8.84 -0.87 0.04
N LYS A 5 10.06 -1.38 0.00
CA LYS A 5 10.44 -2.42 -0.95
C LYS A 5 9.62 -3.69 -0.77
N GLN A 6 9.36 -4.09 0.46
CA GLN A 6 8.51 -5.25 0.75
C GLN A 6 7.07 -5.01 0.31
N GLU A 7 6.57 -3.79 0.47
CA GLU A 7 5.23 -3.44 0.01
C GLU A 7 5.13 -3.48 -1.51
N ILE A 8 6.18 -3.03 -2.21
CA ILE A 8 6.24 -3.10 -3.67
C ILE A 8 6.18 -4.56 -4.13
N GLU A 9 6.95 -5.43 -3.51
CA GLU A 9 6.95 -6.87 -3.82
C GLU A 9 5.58 -7.47 -3.58
N ARG A 10 4.91 -7.06 -2.51
CA ARG A 10 3.58 -7.51 -2.19
C ARG A 10 2.56 -7.14 -3.26
N LEU A 11 2.58 -5.88 -3.70
CA LEU A 11 1.71 -5.43 -4.77
C LEU A 11 1.97 -6.18 -6.07
N PHE A 12 3.23 -6.43 -6.37
CA PHE A 12 3.61 -7.16 -7.56
C PHE A 12 3.06 -8.60 -7.53
N LEU A 13 3.21 -9.29 -6.39
CA LEU A 13 2.70 -10.64 -6.24
C LEU A 13 1.18 -10.69 -6.34
N GLU A 14 0.51 -9.73 -5.72
CA GLU A 14 -0.95 -9.66 -5.81
C GLU A 14 -1.43 -9.38 -7.24
N SER A 15 -0.66 -8.58 -8.00
CA SER A 15 -1.01 -8.28 -9.38
C SER A 15 -0.93 -9.49 -10.29
N GLN A 16 -0.11 -10.49 -9.94
CA GLN A 16 -0.07 -11.75 -10.69
C GLN A 16 -1.33 -12.57 -10.52
N LYS A 17 -1.95 -12.49 -9.35
CA LYS A 17 -3.21 -13.17 -9.07
C LYS A 17 -4.40 -12.37 -9.59
N ASN A 18 -4.34 -11.05 -9.48
CA ASN A 18 -5.42 -10.16 -9.88
C ASN A 18 -4.83 -8.91 -10.53
N PRO A 19 -4.79 -8.86 -11.88
CA PRO A 19 -4.20 -7.73 -12.60
C PRO A 19 -4.86 -6.39 -12.31
N HIS A 20 -6.11 -6.39 -11.84
CA HIS A 20 -6.82 -5.14 -11.52
C HIS A 20 -6.22 -4.41 -10.33
N ILE A 21 -5.45 -5.10 -9.48
CA ILE A 21 -4.82 -4.49 -8.31
C ILE A 21 -3.87 -3.37 -8.72
N VAL A 22 -3.07 -3.57 -9.76
CA VAL A 22 -2.15 -2.53 -10.23
C VAL A 22 -2.92 -1.31 -10.71
N GLN A 23 -4.03 -1.51 -11.42
CA GLN A 23 -4.85 -0.40 -11.90
C GLN A 23 -5.53 0.34 -10.73
N THR A 24 -6.00 -0.40 -9.74
CA THR A 24 -6.67 0.19 -8.59
C THR A 24 -5.70 0.99 -7.71
N TYR A 25 -4.50 0.46 -7.50
CA TYR A 25 -3.52 1.02 -6.57
C TYR A 25 -2.32 1.66 -7.28
N PHE A 26 -2.48 2.09 -8.54
CA PHE A 26 -1.33 2.55 -9.32
C PHE A 26 -0.65 3.80 -8.72
N GLU A 27 -1.43 4.75 -8.19
CA GLU A 27 -0.85 5.93 -7.56
C GLU A 27 0.00 5.57 -6.35
N TYR A 28 -0.52 4.68 -5.52
CA TYR A 28 0.18 4.17 -4.36
C TYR A 28 1.45 3.43 -4.80
N TYR A 29 1.33 2.56 -5.80
CA TYR A 29 2.44 1.77 -6.30
C TYR A 29 3.56 2.66 -6.86
N TYR A 30 3.23 3.64 -7.69
CA TYR A 30 4.23 4.54 -8.25
C TYR A 30 4.90 5.41 -7.18
N THR A 31 4.14 5.86 -6.19
CA THR A 31 4.70 6.62 -5.08
C THR A 31 5.66 5.75 -4.26
N LEU A 32 5.33 4.49 -4.06
CA LEU A 32 6.23 3.53 -3.40
C LEU A 32 7.52 3.37 -4.18
N LEU A 33 7.44 3.23 -5.50
CA LEU A 33 8.63 3.07 -6.35
C LEU A 33 9.58 4.25 -6.22
N ASP A 34 9.07 5.45 -6.05
CA ASP A 34 9.89 6.65 -5.90
C ASP A 34 10.58 6.72 -4.53
N HIS A 35 10.17 5.90 -3.56
CA HIS A 35 10.66 5.95 -2.18
C HIS A 35 11.00 4.55 -1.67
N SER A 36 11.57 3.70 -2.52
CA SER A 36 11.82 2.30 -2.20
C SER A 36 12.87 2.08 -1.10
N ASP A 37 13.66 3.11 -0.79
CA ASP A 37 14.71 3.06 0.24
C ASP A 37 14.20 3.38 1.65
N LEU A 38 12.93 3.73 1.79
CA LEU A 38 12.33 4.09 3.09
C LEU A 38 11.66 2.88 3.74
N THR A 39 11.40 2.99 5.06
CA THR A 39 10.46 2.10 5.72
C THR A 39 9.03 2.56 5.43
N LEU A 40 8.05 1.68 5.59
CA LEU A 40 6.65 2.07 5.42
C LEU A 40 6.23 3.16 6.40
N ASP A 41 6.75 3.10 7.63
CA ASP A 41 6.44 4.14 8.62
C ASP A 41 6.92 5.51 8.16
N GLU A 42 8.13 5.58 7.62
CA GLU A 42 8.68 6.82 7.08
C GLU A 42 7.88 7.29 5.86
N PHE A 43 7.52 6.37 5.00
CA PHE A 43 6.71 6.67 3.82
C PHE A 43 5.36 7.26 4.22
N TYR A 44 4.68 6.68 5.21
CA TYR A 44 3.38 7.18 5.66
C TYR A 44 3.47 8.54 6.35
N LYS A 45 4.63 8.87 6.92
CA LYS A 45 4.86 10.22 7.46
C LYS A 45 4.93 11.28 6.35
N LEU A 46 5.50 10.91 5.20
CA LEU A 46 5.56 11.80 4.04
C LEU A 46 4.21 11.90 3.33
N TYR A 47 3.44 10.82 3.32
CA TYR A 47 2.16 10.72 2.62
C TYR A 47 1.08 10.24 3.59
N PRO A 48 0.62 11.12 4.50
CA PRO A 48 -0.34 10.70 5.54
C PRO A 48 -1.69 10.24 4.99
N GLN A 49 -2.01 10.56 3.74
CA GLN A 49 -3.24 10.08 3.13
C GLN A 49 -3.28 8.55 3.00
N TYR A 50 -2.13 7.89 2.97
CA TYR A 50 -2.04 6.42 2.88
C TYR A 50 -2.04 5.74 4.26
N ASP A 51 -1.93 6.51 5.34
CA ASP A 51 -1.97 5.96 6.69
C ASP A 51 -3.41 5.92 7.19
N VAL A 52 -3.97 4.72 7.27
CA VAL A 52 -5.36 4.49 7.65
C VAL A 52 -5.70 5.12 9.00
N GLU A 53 -4.74 5.16 9.93
CA GLU A 53 -4.98 5.66 11.27
C GLU A 53 -4.96 7.19 11.34
N LYS A 54 -4.26 7.86 10.42
CA LYS A 54 -4.04 9.30 10.47
C LYS A 54 -4.77 10.07 9.37
N THR A 55 -5.16 9.39 8.29
CA THR A 55 -5.80 10.08 7.17
C THR A 55 -7.17 10.61 7.56
N GLU A 56 -7.45 11.83 7.18
CA GLU A 56 -8.76 12.45 7.38
C GLU A 56 -9.68 12.21 6.17
N SER A 57 -9.14 11.72 5.07
CA SER A 57 -9.91 11.44 3.87
C SER A 57 -10.60 10.09 4.00
N LEU A 58 -11.92 10.08 3.94
CA LEU A 58 -12.70 8.85 3.98
C LEU A 58 -12.38 7.96 2.78
N TYR A 59 -12.17 8.57 1.61
CA TYR A 59 -11.79 7.84 0.39
C TYR A 59 -10.50 7.04 0.59
N TRP A 60 -9.44 7.71 1.03
CA TRP A 60 -8.14 7.06 1.22
C TRP A 60 -8.18 6.06 2.37
N LYS A 61 -8.95 6.33 3.39
CA LYS A 61 -9.12 5.41 4.51
C LYS A 61 -9.72 4.08 4.05
N GLN A 62 -10.81 4.13 3.30
CA GLN A 62 -11.46 2.93 2.77
C GLN A 62 -10.57 2.20 1.77
N PHE A 63 -9.91 2.96 0.90
CA PHE A 63 -9.00 2.45 -0.10
C PHE A 63 -7.88 1.64 0.54
N MET A 64 -7.22 2.20 1.54
CA MET A 64 -6.10 1.55 2.22
C MET A 64 -6.56 0.41 3.13
N GLN A 65 -7.77 0.49 3.67
CA GLN A 65 -8.33 -0.61 4.46
C GLN A 65 -8.55 -1.85 3.59
N GLN A 66 -9.02 -1.68 2.37
CA GLN A 66 -9.18 -2.80 1.44
C GLN A 66 -7.84 -3.49 1.17
N TRP A 67 -6.79 -2.72 1.01
CA TRP A 67 -5.45 -3.26 0.81
C TRP A 67 -4.98 -4.07 2.03
N LYS A 68 -5.19 -3.53 3.22
CA LYS A 68 -4.84 -4.23 4.47
C LYS A 68 -5.65 -5.50 4.68
N GLU A 69 -6.90 -5.53 4.24
CA GLU A 69 -7.73 -6.75 4.29
C GLU A 69 -7.13 -7.84 3.41
N THR A 70 -6.59 -7.48 2.25
CA THR A 70 -5.90 -8.42 1.37
C THR A 70 -4.72 -9.07 2.09
N TRP A 71 -3.97 -8.29 2.87
CA TRP A 71 -2.88 -8.82 3.68
C TRP A 71 -3.34 -9.86 4.69
N LYS A 72 -4.46 -9.60 5.35
CA LYS A 72 -4.98 -10.51 6.36
C LYS A 72 -5.42 -11.84 5.75
N GLN A 73 -6.01 -11.80 4.58
CA GLN A 73 -6.50 -13.01 3.92
C GLN A 73 -5.38 -13.96 3.53
N GLU A 74 -4.19 -13.44 3.27
CA GLU A 74 -3.07 -14.26 2.85
C GLU A 74 -2.30 -14.90 4.00
N LYS A 75 -2.56 -14.50 5.22
CA LYS A 75 -1.89 -15.07 6.41
C LYS A 75 -2.50 -16.40 6.86
N ILE A 76 -3.50 -16.89 6.19
CA ILE A 76 -4.15 -18.14 6.52
C ILE A 76 -3.40 -19.33 5.93
#